data_b7093a3776cf2335d70b41f61ee6b21f
#
_entry.id   b7093a3776cf2335d70b41f61ee6b21f
#
_cell.length_a   1.000
_cell.length_b   1.000
_cell.length_c   1.000
_cell.angle_alpha   90.00
_cell.angle_beta   90.00
_cell.angle_gamma   90.00
#
_symmetry.space_group_name_H-M   'P 1'
#
loop_
_entity.id
_entity.type
_entity.pdbx_description
1 polymer ?
#
loop_
_entity_poly.entity_id
_entity_poly.type
_entity_poly.pdbx_seq_one_letter_code
_entity_poly.pdbx_strand_id
1 'polypeptide(L)'
;MLLVGGAIVPAGAQSFDTVGTRAAGMGGAFVAVADDASAAYWNPAGFASGSLFSLVLDRRTADVTTPGTSPAGNRSGLFMALGIPALGVSYYRLSSRQVAPAVRTETGNSLLEAETLVTHHLGATVVQSIVPGLTVGATLKMVRGYASSLLAPVTERDALLNPSGDVPAQESSHFDTDLGVMGTVGKLKAGITVRNALEPSFRMPGEAGTLRLQRQARVGLAVTPLSGWTVAADSDVLEVDGPAGPSRRFAAGTEARVYRKAIVRGGFNLNTTGERARALTAGGSFAATASLFLDVQVTRGSDPAQRGWGLAARFAY
;
A
#
# COMPACT_ATOMS: atom_id res chain seq x y z
N MET A 1 -21.49 -10.63 37.20
CA MET A 1 -20.84 -11.17 36.01
C MET A 1 -21.63 -10.69 34.81
N LEU A 2 -21.31 -9.50 34.31
CA LEU A 2 -21.96 -8.89 33.15
C LEU A 2 -21.00 -9.07 31.96
N LEU A 3 -21.48 -9.81 30.98
CA LEU A 3 -20.82 -9.93 29.68
C LEU A 3 -20.92 -8.58 28.94
N VAL A 4 -19.86 -7.83 28.93
CA VAL A 4 -19.72 -6.70 27.98
C VAL A 4 -19.44 -7.31 26.60
N GLY A 5 -20.46 -7.36 25.76
CA GLY A 5 -20.31 -7.68 24.35
C GLY A 5 -19.52 -6.58 23.68
N GLY A 6 -18.19 -6.73 23.64
CA GLY A 6 -17.33 -5.89 22.84
C GLY A 6 -17.69 -6.11 21.35
N ALA A 7 -18.17 -5.06 20.70
CA ALA A 7 -18.25 -5.05 19.24
C ALA A 7 -16.83 -5.25 18.73
N ILE A 8 -16.58 -6.36 18.02
CA ILE A 8 -15.34 -6.60 17.30
C ILE A 8 -15.30 -5.54 16.19
N VAL A 9 -14.59 -4.45 16.43
CA VAL A 9 -14.29 -3.48 15.39
C VAL A 9 -13.22 -4.13 14.49
N PRO A 10 -13.48 -4.36 13.22
CA PRO A 10 -12.47 -4.92 12.33
C PRO A 10 -11.32 -3.94 12.23
N ALA A 11 -10.17 -4.36 12.66
CA ALA A 11 -8.96 -3.57 12.65
C ALA A 11 -8.45 -3.33 11.23
N GLY A 12 -7.87 -2.18 11.03
CA GLY A 12 -7.56 -1.56 9.77
C GLY A 12 -6.78 -2.39 8.76
N ALA A 13 -7.36 -2.52 7.58
CA ALA A 13 -6.72 -3.09 6.43
C ALA A 13 -5.62 -2.19 5.85
N GLN A 14 -4.57 -2.82 5.33
CA GLN A 14 -3.54 -2.13 4.56
C GLN A 14 -4.11 -1.65 3.22
N SER A 15 -3.88 -0.38 2.88
CA SER A 15 -4.30 0.16 1.59
C SER A 15 -3.28 -0.12 0.48
N PHE A 16 -3.74 -0.11 -0.78
CA PHE A 16 -2.90 -0.30 -1.97
C PHE A 16 -1.75 0.70 -2.13
N ASP A 17 -1.83 1.84 -1.49
CA ASP A 17 -0.89 2.96 -1.66
C ASP A 17 0.30 2.96 -0.69
N THR A 18 0.53 1.85 0.00
CA THR A 18 1.63 1.74 0.97
C THR A 18 2.98 1.37 0.34
N VAL A 19 3.03 1.02 -0.96
CA VAL A 19 4.24 0.54 -1.63
C VAL A 19 4.48 1.28 -2.93
N GLY A 20 5.75 1.60 -3.20
CA GLY A 20 6.21 2.13 -4.47
C GLY A 20 6.12 3.66 -4.59
N THR A 21 7.27 4.31 -4.53
CA THR A 21 7.43 5.76 -4.73
C THR A 21 6.91 6.20 -6.10
N ARG A 22 7.17 5.41 -7.16
CA ARG A 22 6.67 5.68 -8.51
C ARG A 22 5.14 5.66 -8.57
N ALA A 23 4.52 4.61 -8.04
CA ALA A 23 3.07 4.46 -7.99
C ALA A 23 2.40 5.57 -7.16
N ALA A 24 3.00 5.89 -6.01
CA ALA A 24 2.49 6.95 -5.15
C ALA A 24 2.55 8.32 -5.80
N GLY A 25 3.60 8.62 -6.59
CA GLY A 25 3.68 9.84 -7.38
C GLY A 25 2.55 10.00 -8.39
N MET A 26 1.95 8.89 -8.82
CA MET A 26 0.78 8.82 -9.72
C MET A 26 -0.56 8.70 -8.94
N GLY A 27 -0.61 9.04 -7.66
CA GLY A 27 -1.83 8.92 -6.85
C GLY A 27 -2.21 7.49 -6.49
N GLY A 28 -1.44 6.48 -6.88
CA GLY A 28 -1.77 5.06 -6.76
C GLY A 28 -2.54 4.50 -7.97
N ALA A 29 -2.62 5.21 -9.08
CA ALA A 29 -3.11 4.71 -10.37
C ALA A 29 -2.00 3.93 -11.09
N PHE A 30 -1.85 2.64 -10.79
CA PHE A 30 -0.68 1.88 -11.19
C PHE A 30 -0.95 0.43 -11.65
N VAL A 31 -2.16 -0.11 -11.48
CA VAL A 31 -2.51 -1.49 -11.81
C VAL A 31 -2.27 -1.83 -13.28
N ALA A 32 -2.56 -0.90 -14.19
CA ALA A 32 -2.31 -1.06 -15.62
C ALA A 32 -0.96 -0.47 -16.08
N VAL A 33 -0.21 0.18 -15.18
CA VAL A 33 1.09 0.83 -15.47
C VAL A 33 2.26 -0.03 -15.03
N ALA A 34 2.07 -0.88 -13.99
CA ALA A 34 3.11 -1.68 -13.36
C ALA A 34 3.92 -2.46 -14.42
N ASP A 35 5.15 -1.99 -14.71
CA ASP A 35 6.07 -2.54 -15.69
C ASP A 35 7.51 -2.64 -15.16
N ASP A 36 7.70 -2.51 -13.86
CA ASP A 36 8.95 -2.71 -13.14
C ASP A 36 8.79 -3.73 -12.01
N ALA A 37 9.82 -3.99 -11.21
CA ALA A 37 9.75 -4.99 -10.14
C ALA A 37 8.68 -4.70 -9.07
N SER A 38 8.13 -3.47 -9.00
CA SER A 38 6.98 -3.18 -8.14
C SER A 38 5.66 -3.81 -8.62
N ALA A 39 5.65 -4.40 -9.81
CA ALA A 39 4.56 -5.24 -10.31
C ALA A 39 4.25 -6.40 -9.36
N ALA A 40 5.23 -6.94 -8.64
CA ALA A 40 5.01 -7.95 -7.59
C ALA A 40 3.95 -7.53 -6.55
N TYR A 41 3.80 -6.23 -6.34
CA TYR A 41 2.82 -5.65 -5.40
C TYR A 41 1.56 -5.15 -6.11
N TRP A 42 1.69 -4.46 -7.26
CA TRP A 42 0.58 -3.74 -7.89
C TRP A 42 -0.24 -4.61 -8.84
N ASN A 43 0.41 -5.38 -9.68
CA ASN A 43 -0.22 -6.33 -10.60
C ASN A 43 0.85 -7.34 -11.08
N PRO A 44 0.85 -8.57 -10.57
CA PRO A 44 1.84 -9.57 -10.94
C PRO A 44 2.01 -9.78 -12.45
N ALA A 45 0.93 -9.65 -13.23
CA ALA A 45 0.99 -9.78 -14.69
C ALA A 45 1.85 -8.70 -15.37
N GLY A 46 2.12 -7.59 -14.68
CA GLY A 46 2.90 -6.46 -15.21
C GLY A 46 4.35 -6.77 -15.52
N PHE A 47 4.95 -7.78 -14.90
CA PHE A 47 6.32 -8.20 -15.21
C PHE A 47 6.54 -8.54 -16.68
N ALA A 48 5.52 -9.09 -17.36
CA ALA A 48 5.64 -9.45 -18.78
C ALA A 48 5.82 -8.24 -19.71
N SER A 49 5.45 -7.05 -19.27
CA SER A 49 5.60 -5.80 -20.05
C SER A 49 6.79 -4.96 -19.60
N GLY A 50 7.57 -5.45 -18.64
CA GLY A 50 8.70 -4.75 -18.05
C GLY A 50 10.01 -4.95 -18.78
N SER A 51 11.08 -4.44 -18.17
CA SER A 51 12.47 -4.62 -18.60
C SER A 51 12.89 -6.08 -18.47
N LEU A 52 13.93 -6.51 -19.23
CA LEU A 52 14.53 -7.85 -19.11
C LEU A 52 15.04 -8.12 -17.70
N PHE A 53 15.47 -7.09 -16.99
CA PHE A 53 15.85 -7.13 -15.59
C PHE A 53 15.39 -5.85 -14.90
N SER A 54 14.72 -5.98 -13.78
CA SER A 54 14.27 -4.86 -12.96
C SER A 54 14.57 -5.12 -11.48
N LEU A 55 15.13 -4.13 -10.80
CA LEU A 55 15.34 -4.12 -9.35
C LEU A 55 14.74 -2.81 -8.80
N VAL A 56 13.96 -2.90 -7.74
CA VAL A 56 13.40 -1.75 -7.02
C VAL A 56 13.74 -1.87 -5.54
N LEU A 57 14.28 -0.78 -4.99
CA LEU A 57 14.46 -0.56 -3.56
C LEU A 57 13.68 0.71 -3.20
N ASP A 58 12.70 0.59 -2.33
CA ASP A 58 11.76 1.68 -2.03
C ASP A 58 11.52 1.83 -0.53
N ARG A 59 11.45 3.06 -0.08
CA ARG A 59 11.05 3.41 1.29
C ARG A 59 10.03 4.54 1.26
N ARG A 60 8.93 4.32 1.98
CA ARG A 60 7.88 5.33 2.17
C ARG A 60 7.52 5.49 3.64
N THR A 61 7.12 6.71 3.98
CA THR A 61 6.48 7.02 5.24
C THR A 61 5.26 7.90 5.01
N ALA A 62 4.27 7.75 5.87
CA ALA A 62 3.13 8.64 5.98
C ALA A 62 2.83 8.83 7.46
N ASP A 63 3.05 10.03 7.96
CA ASP A 63 2.99 10.35 9.38
C ASP A 63 1.82 11.29 9.66
N VAL A 64 1.11 11.00 10.71
CA VAL A 64 0.12 11.89 11.30
C VAL A 64 0.67 12.42 12.60
N THR A 65 1.16 13.62 12.57
CA THR A 65 1.72 14.29 13.75
C THR A 65 0.90 15.48 14.22
N THR A 66 -0.36 15.60 13.82
CA THR A 66 -1.18 16.76 14.25
C THR A 66 -1.77 16.45 15.62
N PRO A 67 -1.30 17.11 16.70
CA PRO A 67 -1.89 16.96 18.01
C PRO A 67 -3.38 17.28 17.98
N GLY A 68 -4.19 16.46 18.63
CA GLY A 68 -5.62 16.74 18.83
C GLY A 68 -6.56 16.24 17.74
N THR A 69 -6.08 15.73 16.59
CA THR A 69 -6.95 15.12 15.57
C THR A 69 -7.01 13.60 15.74
N SER A 70 -8.22 13.04 15.70
CA SER A 70 -8.47 11.60 15.67
C SER A 70 -9.13 11.25 14.34
N PRO A 71 -8.78 10.10 13.70
CA PRO A 71 -7.77 9.12 14.07
C PRO A 71 -6.35 9.58 13.72
N ALA A 72 -5.40 9.28 14.62
CA ALA A 72 -3.97 9.46 14.36
C ALA A 72 -3.40 8.13 13.85
N GLY A 73 -2.46 8.17 12.94
CA GLY A 73 -1.83 6.97 12.43
C GLY A 73 -0.45 7.26 11.82
N ASN A 74 0.42 6.26 11.90
CA ASN A 74 1.74 6.27 11.28
C ASN A 74 1.85 5.03 10.41
N ARG A 75 2.28 5.21 9.16
CA ARG A 75 2.50 4.13 8.21
C ARG A 75 3.88 4.23 7.61
N SER A 76 4.57 3.11 7.55
CA SER A 76 5.85 3.04 6.84
C SER A 76 5.94 1.75 6.05
N GLY A 77 6.67 1.82 4.94
CA GLY A 77 6.93 0.69 4.07
C GLY A 77 8.38 0.67 3.62
N LEU A 78 8.97 -0.52 3.62
CA LEU A 78 10.20 -0.86 2.92
C LEU A 78 9.82 -1.92 1.89
N PHE A 79 10.24 -1.74 0.63
CA PHE A 79 9.98 -2.68 -0.44
C PHE A 79 11.25 -2.93 -1.23
N MET A 80 11.50 -4.19 -1.51
CA MET A 80 12.58 -4.65 -2.37
C MET A 80 12.03 -5.72 -3.30
N ALA A 81 12.27 -5.60 -4.58
CA ALA A 81 11.89 -6.63 -5.55
C ALA A 81 12.86 -6.68 -6.72
N LEU A 82 13.01 -7.88 -7.23
CA LEU A 82 13.76 -8.20 -8.42
C LEU A 82 12.85 -8.97 -9.36
N GLY A 83 12.90 -8.67 -10.64
CA GLY A 83 12.08 -9.32 -11.64
C GLY A 83 12.68 -9.39 -13.02
N ILE A 84 12.25 -10.41 -13.71
CA ILE A 84 12.41 -10.62 -15.16
C ILE A 84 11.00 -10.90 -15.72
N PRO A 85 10.77 -10.87 -17.05
CA PRO A 85 9.42 -10.95 -17.61
C PRO A 85 8.56 -12.15 -17.19
N ALA A 86 9.18 -13.29 -16.81
CA ALA A 86 8.46 -14.50 -16.41
C ALA A 86 8.41 -14.72 -14.90
N LEU A 87 9.35 -14.13 -14.14
CA LEU A 87 9.57 -14.44 -12.74
C LEU A 87 9.91 -13.20 -11.93
N GLY A 88 9.51 -13.18 -10.66
CA GLY A 88 9.89 -12.13 -9.73
C GLY A 88 10.05 -12.66 -8.31
N VAL A 89 10.87 -11.97 -7.53
CA VAL A 89 11.01 -12.19 -6.10
C VAL A 89 10.83 -10.85 -5.41
N SER A 90 10.08 -10.82 -4.33
CA SER A 90 9.83 -9.59 -3.57
C SER A 90 9.92 -9.83 -2.08
N TYR A 91 10.44 -8.84 -1.38
CA TYR A 91 10.34 -8.73 0.05
C TYR A 91 9.85 -7.34 0.41
N TYR A 92 8.86 -7.25 1.28
CA TYR A 92 8.44 -5.97 1.80
C TYR A 92 7.99 -6.07 3.25
N ARG A 93 8.29 -5.00 3.98
CA ARG A 93 7.86 -4.79 5.35
C ARG A 93 6.90 -3.61 5.36
N LEU A 94 5.72 -3.83 5.90
CA LEU A 94 4.71 -2.78 6.10
C LEU A 94 4.45 -2.65 7.59
N SER A 95 4.41 -1.41 8.07
CA SER A 95 4.07 -1.08 9.45
C SER A 95 2.93 -0.08 9.44
N SER A 96 1.85 -0.41 10.13
CA SER A 96 0.72 0.47 10.34
C SER A 96 0.45 0.55 11.84
N ARG A 97 0.44 1.76 12.37
CA ARG A 97 0.00 2.05 13.73
C ARG A 97 -1.14 3.03 13.67
N GLN A 98 -2.18 2.77 14.42
CA GLN A 98 -3.39 3.58 14.42
C GLN A 98 -3.87 3.74 15.86
N VAL A 99 -4.31 4.95 16.20
CA VAL A 99 -4.87 5.26 17.51
C VAL A 99 -6.38 5.40 17.33
N ALA A 100 -7.12 4.49 17.97
CA ALA A 100 -8.57 4.51 17.96
C ALA A 100 -9.12 5.67 18.81
N PRO A 101 -10.37 6.11 18.56
CA PRO A 101 -11.05 7.07 19.42
C PRO A 101 -11.08 6.60 20.88
N ALA A 102 -11.04 7.57 21.80
CA ALA A 102 -10.99 7.29 23.22
C ALA A 102 -12.21 6.47 23.70
N VAL A 103 -11.94 5.38 24.39
CA VAL A 103 -12.95 4.61 25.11
C VAL A 103 -13.05 5.19 26.53
N ARG A 104 -14.27 5.55 26.97
CA ARG A 104 -14.52 5.93 28.36
C ARG A 104 -14.58 4.68 29.22
N THR A 105 -13.73 4.63 30.24
CA THR A 105 -13.83 3.61 31.29
C THR A 105 -15.01 3.92 32.27
N GLU A 106 -15.47 2.92 33.01
CA GLU A 106 -16.48 3.09 34.05
C GLU A 106 -16.04 4.08 35.15
N THR A 107 -14.73 4.26 35.31
CA THR A 107 -14.13 5.23 36.25
C THR A 107 -14.08 6.66 35.69
N GLY A 108 -14.65 6.89 34.50
CA GLY A 108 -14.69 8.22 33.86
C GLY A 108 -13.39 8.64 33.13
N ASN A 109 -12.34 7.84 33.21
CA ASN A 109 -11.10 8.09 32.49
C ASN A 109 -11.27 7.77 31.00
N SER A 110 -10.69 8.60 30.12
CA SER A 110 -10.64 8.33 28.69
C SER A 110 -9.30 7.70 28.33
N LEU A 111 -9.34 6.48 27.78
CA LEU A 111 -8.17 5.76 27.28
C LEU A 111 -8.19 5.73 25.76
N LEU A 112 -7.02 5.90 25.16
CA LEU A 112 -6.77 5.65 23.75
C LEU A 112 -6.19 4.26 23.58
N GLU A 113 -6.59 3.57 22.55
CA GLU A 113 -5.99 2.30 22.11
C GLU A 113 -5.18 2.51 20.85
N ALA A 114 -3.90 2.10 20.88
CA ALA A 114 -3.04 2.09 19.72
C ALA A 114 -2.87 0.65 19.22
N GLU A 115 -3.41 0.37 18.07
CA GLU A 115 -3.21 -0.90 17.37
C GLU A 115 -2.02 -0.80 16.42
N THR A 116 -1.12 -1.77 16.48
CA THR A 116 0.04 -1.84 15.59
C THR A 116 0.07 -3.18 14.88
N LEU A 117 0.21 -3.12 13.57
CA LEU A 117 0.47 -4.30 12.73
C LEU A 117 1.73 -4.07 11.92
N VAL A 118 2.74 -4.93 12.13
CA VAL A 118 3.93 -4.99 11.30
C VAL A 118 3.90 -6.31 10.54
N THR A 119 3.96 -6.25 9.22
CA THR A 119 3.97 -7.44 8.37
C THR A 119 5.22 -7.49 7.51
N HIS A 120 5.79 -8.69 7.40
CA HIS A 120 6.87 -9.03 6.49
C HIS A 120 6.34 -9.98 5.44
N HIS A 121 6.49 -9.63 4.18
CA HIS A 121 6.01 -10.42 3.06
C HIS A 121 7.21 -10.88 2.23
N LEU A 122 7.34 -12.18 2.04
CA LEU A 122 8.31 -12.77 1.11
C LEU A 122 7.53 -13.44 -0.01
N GLY A 123 7.67 -12.96 -1.24
CA GLY A 123 6.87 -13.40 -2.37
C GLY A 123 7.71 -13.89 -3.54
N ALA A 124 7.19 -14.91 -4.23
CA ALA A 124 7.66 -15.37 -5.52
C ALA A 124 6.54 -15.20 -6.54
N THR A 125 6.84 -14.51 -7.63
CA THR A 125 5.89 -14.21 -8.71
C THR A 125 6.19 -15.04 -9.93
N VAL A 126 5.15 -15.61 -10.54
CA VAL A 126 5.19 -16.28 -11.84
C VAL A 126 4.23 -15.59 -12.78
N VAL A 127 4.63 -15.47 -14.05
CA VAL A 127 3.85 -14.76 -15.08
C VAL A 127 3.80 -15.60 -16.34
N GLN A 128 2.63 -15.65 -16.96
CA GLN A 128 2.38 -16.37 -18.20
C GLN A 128 1.64 -15.47 -19.20
N SER A 129 2.18 -15.35 -20.39
CA SER A 129 1.45 -14.80 -21.53
C SER A 129 0.53 -15.85 -22.09
N ILE A 130 -0.76 -15.56 -22.15
CA ILE A 130 -1.80 -16.49 -22.63
C ILE A 130 -1.95 -16.36 -24.15
N VAL A 131 -2.05 -15.14 -24.64
CA VAL A 131 -2.05 -14.76 -26.05
C VAL A 131 -1.32 -13.41 -26.19
N PRO A 132 -0.92 -13.02 -27.40
CA PRO A 132 -0.35 -11.68 -27.61
C PRO A 132 -1.22 -10.59 -27.02
N GLY A 133 -0.66 -9.81 -26.12
CA GLY A 133 -1.38 -8.72 -25.42
C GLY A 133 -2.20 -9.11 -24.21
N LEU A 134 -2.27 -10.40 -23.82
CA LEU A 134 -2.94 -10.84 -22.58
C LEU A 134 -2.00 -11.66 -21.71
N THR A 135 -1.75 -11.18 -20.50
CA THR A 135 -0.89 -11.83 -19.51
C THR A 135 -1.63 -12.05 -18.19
N VAL A 136 -1.27 -13.11 -17.50
CA VAL A 136 -1.70 -13.42 -16.15
C VAL A 136 -0.48 -13.60 -15.25
N GLY A 137 -0.62 -13.27 -13.99
CA GLY A 137 0.45 -13.42 -13.01
C GLY A 137 -0.09 -13.81 -11.65
N ALA A 138 0.70 -14.53 -10.90
CA ALA A 138 0.42 -14.88 -9.52
C ALA A 138 1.66 -14.69 -8.65
N THR A 139 1.49 -14.11 -7.47
CA THR A 139 2.51 -14.03 -6.43
C THR A 139 2.10 -14.90 -5.27
N LEU A 140 2.86 -15.97 -5.00
CA LEU A 140 2.75 -16.74 -3.77
C LEU A 140 3.62 -16.08 -2.73
N LYS A 141 3.07 -15.80 -1.55
CA LYS A 141 3.81 -15.10 -0.49
C LYS A 141 3.59 -15.73 0.87
N MET A 142 4.65 -15.69 1.68
CA MET A 142 4.61 -15.94 3.10
C MET A 142 4.51 -14.59 3.81
N VAL A 143 3.51 -14.45 4.67
CA VAL A 143 3.26 -13.23 5.44
C VAL A 143 3.48 -13.54 6.91
N ARG A 144 4.49 -12.90 7.51
CA ARG A 144 4.78 -12.95 8.94
C ARG A 144 4.33 -11.64 9.57
N GLY A 145 3.41 -11.70 10.50
CA GLY A 145 2.81 -10.55 11.15
C GLY A 145 3.11 -10.49 12.64
N TYR A 146 3.29 -9.27 13.12
CA TYR A 146 3.45 -8.91 14.53
C TYR A 146 2.34 -7.93 14.86
N ALA A 147 1.36 -8.39 15.63
CA ALA A 147 0.23 -7.59 16.05
C ALA A 147 0.32 -7.23 17.53
N SER A 148 0.06 -5.98 17.86
CA SER A 148 0.06 -5.50 19.25
C SER A 148 -1.02 -4.44 19.47
N SER A 149 -1.51 -4.36 20.70
CA SER A 149 -2.39 -3.30 21.19
C SER A 149 -1.77 -2.67 22.44
N LEU A 150 -1.86 -1.36 22.55
CA LEU A 150 -1.38 -0.60 23.71
C LEU A 150 -2.47 0.40 24.14
N LEU A 151 -2.85 0.36 25.41
CA LEU A 151 -3.78 1.29 26.02
C LEU A 151 -3.00 2.34 26.83
N ALA A 152 -3.30 3.61 26.64
CA ALA A 152 -2.76 4.69 27.45
C ALA A 152 -3.76 5.84 27.63
N PRO A 153 -3.58 6.68 28.68
CA PRO A 153 -4.37 7.88 28.87
C PRO A 153 -4.30 8.82 27.65
N VAL A 154 -5.36 9.57 27.40
CA VAL A 154 -5.43 10.55 26.28
C VAL A 154 -4.28 11.56 26.32
N THR A 155 -3.75 11.85 27.50
CA THR A 155 -2.59 12.76 27.71
C THR A 155 -1.28 12.21 27.16
N GLU A 156 -1.18 10.89 26.90
CA GLU A 156 0.03 10.22 26.43
C GLU A 156 -0.06 9.79 24.96
N ARG A 157 -0.89 10.43 24.16
CA ARG A 157 -1.12 10.11 22.76
C ARG A 157 0.16 10.04 21.92
N ASP A 158 1.07 10.97 22.11
CA ASP A 158 2.33 10.99 21.35
C ASP A 158 3.23 9.80 21.70
N ALA A 159 3.18 9.34 22.96
CA ALA A 159 3.86 8.13 23.39
C ALA A 159 3.24 6.86 22.76
N LEU A 160 1.93 6.87 22.51
CA LEU A 160 1.28 5.77 21.78
C LEU A 160 1.72 5.66 20.32
N LEU A 161 1.99 6.80 19.65
CA LEU A 161 2.45 6.80 18.27
C LEU A 161 3.92 6.38 18.14
N ASN A 162 4.74 6.68 19.13
CA ASN A 162 6.17 6.40 19.16
C ASN A 162 6.57 5.83 20.54
N PRO A 163 6.15 4.59 20.88
CA PRO A 163 6.48 4.01 22.17
C PRO A 163 8.00 3.85 22.32
N SER A 164 8.52 4.28 23.47
CA SER A 164 9.94 4.21 23.82
C SER A 164 10.40 2.84 24.35
N GLY A 165 9.53 1.83 24.34
CA GLY A 165 9.81 0.48 24.84
C GLY A 165 9.28 -0.61 23.93
N ASP A 166 9.67 -1.86 24.20
CA ASP A 166 9.14 -3.03 23.52
C ASP A 166 7.66 -3.21 23.87
N VAL A 167 6.79 -3.06 22.87
CA VAL A 167 5.36 -3.36 23.03
C VAL A 167 5.17 -4.86 22.79
N PRO A 168 4.57 -5.60 23.75
CA PRO A 168 4.30 -7.02 23.54
C PRO A 168 3.52 -7.25 22.25
N ALA A 169 4.05 -8.06 21.36
CA ALA A 169 3.44 -8.38 20.09
C ALA A 169 3.30 -9.88 19.92
N GLN A 170 2.18 -10.31 19.36
CA GLN A 170 1.96 -11.70 19.00
C GLN A 170 2.38 -11.91 17.55
N GLU A 171 3.25 -12.90 17.35
CA GLU A 171 3.74 -13.29 16.03
C GLU A 171 2.91 -14.43 15.46
N SER A 172 2.60 -14.35 14.16
CA SER A 172 2.08 -15.49 13.40
C SER A 172 2.48 -15.39 11.93
N SER A 173 2.50 -16.54 11.25
CA SER A 173 2.88 -16.65 9.83
C SER A 173 1.78 -17.33 9.03
N HIS A 174 1.49 -16.82 7.86
CA HIS A 174 0.43 -17.31 6.97
C HIS A 174 0.92 -17.32 5.52
N PHE A 175 0.41 -18.25 4.73
CA PHE A 175 0.53 -18.16 3.28
C PHE A 175 -0.60 -17.28 2.72
N ASP A 176 -0.28 -16.60 1.63
CA ASP A 176 -1.24 -15.77 0.92
C ASP A 176 -0.87 -15.71 -0.57
N THR A 177 -1.79 -15.23 -1.40
CA THR A 177 -1.56 -15.09 -2.83
C THR A 177 -2.13 -13.78 -3.36
N ASP A 178 -1.42 -13.20 -4.33
CA ASP A 178 -1.91 -12.09 -5.14
C ASP A 178 -2.04 -12.56 -6.59
N LEU A 179 -3.09 -12.13 -7.27
CA LEU A 179 -3.39 -12.50 -8.65
C LEU A 179 -3.47 -11.25 -9.51
N GLY A 180 -3.03 -11.34 -10.75
CA GLY A 180 -3.09 -10.23 -11.68
C GLY A 180 -3.39 -10.68 -13.11
N VAL A 181 -4.10 -9.81 -13.82
CA VAL A 181 -4.34 -9.92 -15.26
C VAL A 181 -4.02 -8.58 -15.89
N MET A 182 -3.39 -8.59 -17.06
CA MET A 182 -3.11 -7.37 -17.84
C MET A 182 -3.36 -7.63 -19.32
N GLY A 183 -4.19 -6.76 -19.90
CA GLY A 183 -4.46 -6.70 -21.34
C GLY A 183 -3.82 -5.46 -21.96
N THR A 184 -3.23 -5.60 -23.15
CA THR A 184 -2.61 -4.50 -23.92
C THR A 184 -3.11 -4.55 -25.36
N VAL A 185 -3.67 -3.44 -25.82
CA VAL A 185 -4.12 -3.25 -27.20
C VAL A 185 -3.61 -1.89 -27.71
N GLY A 186 -2.60 -1.91 -28.55
CA GLY A 186 -1.97 -0.69 -29.04
C GLY A 186 -1.40 0.16 -27.89
N LYS A 187 -1.94 1.35 -27.72
CA LYS A 187 -1.54 2.31 -26.68
C LYS A 187 -2.35 2.19 -25.37
N LEU A 188 -3.32 1.32 -25.34
CA LEU A 188 -4.22 1.11 -24.19
C LEU A 188 -3.79 -0.13 -23.42
N LYS A 189 -3.73 -0.03 -22.10
CA LYS A 189 -3.56 -1.13 -21.17
C LYS A 189 -4.74 -1.17 -20.20
N ALA A 190 -5.19 -2.36 -19.86
CA ALA A 190 -6.18 -2.59 -18.82
C ALA A 190 -5.62 -3.66 -17.86
N GLY A 191 -5.85 -3.49 -16.58
CA GLY A 191 -5.38 -4.42 -15.56
C GLY A 191 -6.42 -4.69 -14.50
N ILE A 192 -6.37 -5.90 -13.95
CA ILE A 192 -7.13 -6.31 -12.77
C ILE A 192 -6.14 -6.98 -11.82
N THR A 193 -6.23 -6.65 -10.55
CA THR A 193 -5.45 -7.31 -9.50
C THR A 193 -6.33 -7.64 -8.31
N VAL A 194 -6.06 -8.80 -7.70
CA VAL A 194 -6.62 -9.23 -6.41
C VAL A 194 -5.46 -9.48 -5.48
N ARG A 195 -5.42 -8.79 -4.35
CA ARG A 195 -4.41 -8.95 -3.31
C ARG A 195 -5.02 -9.54 -2.06
N ASN A 196 -4.17 -10.20 -1.28
CA ASN A 196 -4.56 -10.84 -0.03
C ASN A 196 -5.74 -11.80 -0.25
N ALA A 197 -5.65 -12.66 -1.26
CA ALA A 197 -6.77 -13.53 -1.66
C ALA A 197 -7.19 -14.51 -0.56
N LEU A 198 -6.27 -14.88 0.35
CA LEU A 198 -6.53 -15.77 1.48
C LEU A 198 -6.82 -15.03 2.79
N GLU A 199 -6.72 -13.70 2.80
CA GLU A 199 -7.06 -12.82 3.93
C GLU A 199 -6.37 -13.20 5.26
N PRO A 200 -5.03 -13.27 5.32
CA PRO A 200 -4.32 -13.66 6.53
C PRO A 200 -4.68 -12.78 7.71
N SER A 201 -4.80 -13.40 8.89
CA SER A 201 -5.25 -12.74 10.12
C SER A 201 -4.26 -12.97 11.26
N PHE A 202 -4.05 -11.94 12.08
CA PHE A 202 -3.06 -11.88 13.13
C PHE A 202 -3.75 -11.56 14.45
N ARG A 203 -3.60 -12.44 15.44
CA ARG A 203 -4.15 -12.22 16.78
C ARG A 203 -3.32 -11.16 17.51
N MET A 204 -3.99 -10.31 18.24
CA MET A 204 -3.36 -9.42 19.19
C MET A 204 -3.21 -10.10 20.56
N PRO A 205 -2.26 -9.67 21.41
CA PRO A 205 -2.11 -10.18 22.76
C PRO A 205 -3.40 -10.00 23.60
N GLY A 206 -3.68 -10.95 24.47
CA GLY A 206 -4.87 -10.92 25.33
C GLY A 206 -6.18 -11.12 24.56
N GLU A 207 -7.21 -10.37 24.93
CA GLU A 207 -8.54 -10.38 24.29
C GLU A 207 -8.74 -9.22 23.30
N ALA A 208 -7.67 -8.52 22.90
CA ALA A 208 -7.75 -7.32 22.06
C ALA A 208 -8.23 -7.59 20.62
N GLY A 209 -8.42 -8.87 20.23
CA GLY A 209 -9.02 -9.23 18.95
C GLY A 209 -8.00 -9.65 17.88
N THR A 210 -8.38 -9.48 16.62
CA THR A 210 -7.62 -9.99 15.46
C THR A 210 -7.54 -8.92 14.37
N LEU A 211 -6.33 -8.65 13.90
CA LEU A 211 -6.07 -7.79 12.74
C LEU A 211 -6.07 -8.64 11.46
N ARG A 212 -6.77 -8.22 10.41
CA ARG A 212 -6.90 -8.97 9.16
C ARG A 212 -6.38 -8.17 7.98
N LEU A 213 -5.59 -8.80 7.11
CA LEU A 213 -5.30 -8.26 5.78
C LEU A 213 -6.47 -8.60 4.86
N GLN A 214 -7.40 -7.68 4.71
CA GLN A 214 -8.58 -7.88 3.89
C GLN A 214 -8.20 -8.05 2.42
N ARG A 215 -9.00 -8.84 1.69
CA ARG A 215 -8.90 -8.98 0.24
C ARG A 215 -9.16 -7.64 -0.42
N GLN A 216 -8.32 -7.31 -1.37
CA GLN A 216 -8.40 -6.07 -2.14
C GLN A 216 -8.46 -6.41 -3.62
N ALA A 217 -9.46 -5.91 -4.33
CA ALA A 217 -9.56 -6.03 -5.77
C ALA A 217 -9.57 -4.64 -6.40
N ARG A 218 -8.74 -4.43 -7.41
CA ARG A 218 -8.60 -3.16 -8.12
C ARG A 218 -8.55 -3.36 -9.61
N VAL A 219 -9.22 -2.50 -10.35
CA VAL A 219 -9.15 -2.41 -11.80
C VAL A 219 -8.42 -1.13 -12.20
N GLY A 220 -7.68 -1.18 -13.28
CA GLY A 220 -6.94 -0.03 -13.80
C GLY A 220 -6.97 0.05 -15.31
N LEU A 221 -6.92 1.27 -15.80
CA LEU A 221 -6.75 1.61 -17.21
C LEU A 221 -5.58 2.56 -17.37
N ALA A 222 -4.78 2.38 -18.43
CA ALA A 222 -3.71 3.29 -18.77
C ALA A 222 -3.65 3.51 -20.28
N VAL A 223 -3.30 4.71 -20.69
CA VAL A 223 -3.07 5.07 -22.09
C VAL A 223 -1.73 5.78 -22.22
N THR A 224 -1.00 5.48 -23.28
CA THR A 224 0.26 6.16 -23.66
C THR A 224 0.02 6.98 -24.92
N PRO A 225 -0.55 8.21 -24.80
CA PRO A 225 -0.92 9.00 -25.98
C PRO A 225 0.30 9.37 -26.81
N LEU A 226 1.40 9.72 -26.17
CA LEU A 226 2.69 10.04 -26.78
C LEU A 226 3.79 9.18 -26.14
N SER A 227 4.86 8.94 -26.88
CA SER A 227 6.03 8.24 -26.35
C SER A 227 6.57 8.95 -25.09
N GLY A 228 6.69 8.18 -23.99
CA GLY A 228 7.15 8.69 -22.70
C GLY A 228 6.11 9.46 -21.89
N TRP A 229 4.83 9.46 -22.31
CA TRP A 229 3.73 10.03 -21.52
C TRP A 229 2.63 9.00 -21.31
N THR A 230 2.35 8.69 -20.04
CA THR A 230 1.31 7.75 -19.62
C THR A 230 0.29 8.48 -18.74
N VAL A 231 -0.98 8.21 -18.98
CA VAL A 231 -2.11 8.63 -18.13
C VAL A 231 -2.83 7.37 -17.67
N ALA A 232 -3.16 7.29 -16.39
CA ALA A 232 -3.79 6.11 -15.80
C ALA A 232 -4.89 6.49 -14.81
N ALA A 233 -5.85 5.57 -14.65
CA ALA A 233 -6.88 5.63 -13.63
C ALA A 233 -7.16 4.23 -13.09
N ASP A 234 -7.27 4.12 -11.76
CA ASP A 234 -7.57 2.89 -11.04
C ASP A 234 -8.78 3.08 -10.11
N SER A 235 -9.54 2.02 -9.90
CA SER A 235 -10.62 1.99 -8.93
C SER A 235 -10.63 0.70 -8.14
N ASP A 236 -10.80 0.78 -6.83
CA ASP A 236 -11.10 -0.40 -6.01
C ASP A 236 -12.48 -0.94 -6.38
N VAL A 237 -12.58 -2.25 -6.51
CA VAL A 237 -13.82 -2.98 -6.77
C VAL A 237 -14.47 -3.37 -5.46
N LEU A 238 -13.64 -3.82 -4.50
CA LEU A 238 -14.06 -4.20 -3.17
C LEU A 238 -13.91 -3.03 -2.20
N GLU A 239 -14.83 -2.94 -1.27
CA GLU A 239 -14.74 -2.07 -0.10
C GLU A 239 -13.89 -2.76 0.96
N VAL A 240 -13.09 -1.97 1.66
CA VAL A 240 -12.19 -2.42 2.71
C VAL A 240 -12.49 -1.62 3.97
N ASP A 241 -12.76 -2.32 5.06
CA ASP A 241 -13.00 -1.68 6.36
C ASP A 241 -11.69 -1.23 6.99
N GLY A 242 -11.65 0.02 7.41
CA GLY A 242 -10.53 0.61 8.13
C GLY A 242 -10.99 1.27 9.43
N PRO A 243 -10.09 1.71 10.30
CA PRO A 243 -10.46 2.38 11.57
C PRO A 243 -11.21 3.70 11.36
N ALA A 244 -11.04 4.34 10.20
CA ALA A 244 -11.81 5.51 9.79
C ALA A 244 -13.12 5.14 9.06
N GLY A 245 -13.52 3.86 9.10
CA GLY A 245 -14.68 3.33 8.39
C GLY A 245 -14.36 2.75 7.02
N PRO A 246 -15.42 2.41 6.25
CA PRO A 246 -15.28 1.76 4.95
C PRO A 246 -14.53 2.64 3.95
N SER A 247 -13.69 2.01 3.13
CA SER A 247 -12.86 2.68 2.12
C SER A 247 -12.92 1.98 0.79
N ARG A 248 -13.18 2.73 -0.26
CA ARG A 248 -13.07 2.32 -1.65
C ARG A 248 -12.44 3.46 -2.43
N ARG A 249 -11.23 3.26 -2.94
CA ARG A 249 -10.45 4.32 -3.57
C ARG A 249 -10.64 4.38 -5.08
N PHE A 250 -10.66 5.61 -5.57
CA PHE A 250 -10.39 5.96 -6.95
C PHE A 250 -9.09 6.75 -7.00
N ALA A 251 -8.24 6.46 -8.00
CA ALA A 251 -6.99 7.15 -8.22
C ALA A 251 -6.85 7.51 -9.70
N ALA A 252 -6.25 8.65 -10.00
CA ALA A 252 -5.83 9.00 -11.34
C ALA A 252 -4.47 9.69 -11.30
N GLY A 253 -3.67 9.46 -12.33
CA GLY A 253 -2.32 10.00 -12.37
C GLY A 253 -1.71 9.98 -13.76
N THR A 254 -0.61 10.70 -13.86
CA THR A 254 0.17 10.81 -15.09
C THR A 254 1.66 10.73 -14.79
N GLU A 255 2.40 10.16 -15.72
CA GLU A 255 3.86 10.09 -15.76
C GLU A 255 4.33 10.59 -17.12
N ALA A 256 5.22 11.57 -17.13
CA ALA A 256 5.77 12.12 -18.38
C ALA A 256 7.29 12.27 -18.31
N ARG A 257 7.99 11.76 -19.32
CA ARG A 257 9.41 12.03 -19.53
C ARG A 257 9.54 13.43 -20.14
N VAL A 258 9.93 14.38 -19.34
CA VAL A 258 10.06 15.80 -19.76
C VAL A 258 11.46 16.12 -20.29
N TYR A 259 12.44 15.30 -19.94
CA TYR A 259 13.82 15.42 -20.41
C TYR A 259 14.49 14.05 -20.46
N ARG A 260 15.65 13.93 -21.14
CA ARG A 260 16.39 12.64 -21.27
C ARG A 260 16.64 11.95 -19.92
N LYS A 261 16.87 12.74 -18.88
CA LYS A 261 17.18 12.26 -17.51
C LYS A 261 16.09 12.55 -16.50
N ALA A 262 14.97 13.15 -16.89
CA ALA A 262 13.93 13.57 -15.94
C ALA A 262 12.55 13.06 -16.35
N ILE A 263 11.87 12.45 -15.38
CA ILE A 263 10.48 12.03 -15.46
C ILE A 263 9.74 12.76 -14.36
N VAL A 264 8.58 13.30 -14.65
CA VAL A 264 7.68 13.94 -13.65
C VAL A 264 6.39 13.17 -13.54
N ARG A 265 5.78 13.22 -12.37
CA ARG A 265 4.53 12.54 -12.04
C ARG A 265 3.62 13.47 -11.26
N GLY A 266 2.34 13.31 -11.50
CA GLY A 266 1.30 13.93 -10.71
C GLY A 266 0.10 13.01 -10.63
N GLY A 267 -0.63 13.10 -9.55
CA GLY A 267 -1.82 12.28 -9.40
C GLY A 267 -2.69 12.75 -8.24
N PHE A 268 -3.85 12.17 -8.17
CA PHE A 268 -4.75 12.33 -7.05
C PHE A 268 -5.44 11.01 -6.72
N ASN A 269 -5.88 10.89 -5.49
CA ASN A 269 -6.79 9.83 -5.08
C ASN A 269 -7.86 10.37 -4.16
N LEU A 270 -8.97 9.67 -4.13
CA LEU A 270 -10.10 9.98 -3.26
C LEU A 270 -10.75 8.70 -2.76
N ASN A 271 -11.29 8.75 -1.55
CA ASN A 271 -12.16 7.72 -1.04
C ASN A 271 -13.58 7.97 -1.53
N THR A 272 -14.21 6.98 -2.15
CA THR A 272 -15.56 7.07 -2.73
C THR A 272 -16.66 6.57 -1.78
N THR A 273 -16.30 5.94 -0.67
CA THR A 273 -17.22 5.37 0.33
C THR A 273 -16.78 5.83 1.72
N GLY A 274 -17.70 6.04 2.64
CA GLY A 274 -17.41 6.50 3.99
C GLY A 274 -16.85 7.92 4.03
N GLU A 275 -15.83 8.16 4.85
CA GLU A 275 -15.21 9.49 4.96
C GLU A 275 -14.50 9.88 3.66
N ARG A 276 -14.85 11.05 3.12
CA ARG A 276 -14.34 11.55 1.84
C ARG A 276 -12.92 12.12 1.97
N ALA A 277 -11.95 11.26 2.24
CA ALA A 277 -10.56 11.63 2.22
C ALA A 277 -10.03 11.73 0.79
N ARG A 278 -9.24 12.76 0.49
CA ARG A 278 -8.61 13.00 -0.81
C ARG A 278 -7.17 13.42 -0.65
N ALA A 279 -6.32 13.02 -1.59
CA ALA A 279 -4.92 13.40 -1.59
C ALA A 279 -4.44 13.78 -2.99
N LEU A 280 -3.54 14.74 -3.04
CA LEU A 280 -2.76 15.11 -4.21
C LEU A 280 -1.35 14.56 -4.05
N THR A 281 -0.77 14.13 -5.15
CA THR A 281 0.58 13.57 -5.18
C THR A 281 1.41 14.22 -6.26
N ALA A 282 2.69 14.37 -5.99
CA ALA A 282 3.68 14.79 -6.96
C ALA A 282 4.93 13.91 -6.81
N GLY A 283 5.60 13.65 -7.89
CA GLY A 283 6.82 12.84 -7.88
C GLY A 283 7.70 13.09 -9.09
N GLY A 284 8.89 12.52 -9.04
CA GLY A 284 9.83 12.60 -10.15
C GLY A 284 10.87 11.49 -10.10
N SER A 285 11.51 11.26 -11.24
CA SER A 285 12.71 10.43 -11.35
C SER A 285 13.83 11.20 -11.98
N PHE A 286 15.02 10.93 -11.50
CA PHE A 286 16.28 11.35 -12.14
C PHE A 286 17.03 10.09 -12.61
N ALA A 287 17.32 10.02 -13.90
CA ALA A 287 18.14 8.96 -14.47
C ALA A 287 19.63 9.27 -14.22
N ALA A 288 20.21 8.67 -13.18
CA ALA A 288 21.63 8.80 -12.86
C ALA A 288 22.50 8.16 -13.98
N THR A 289 22.06 7.01 -14.48
CA THR A 289 22.61 6.32 -15.67
C THR A 289 21.47 5.96 -16.64
N ALA A 290 21.79 5.25 -17.73
CA ALA A 290 20.78 4.74 -18.67
C ALA A 290 19.79 3.76 -17.99
N SER A 291 20.24 3.05 -16.95
CA SER A 291 19.48 1.99 -16.28
C SER A 291 19.15 2.29 -14.82
N LEU A 292 19.77 3.29 -14.17
CA LEU A 292 19.55 3.60 -12.77
C LEU A 292 18.74 4.89 -12.62
N PHE A 293 17.60 4.80 -11.96
CA PHE A 293 16.69 5.89 -11.66
C PHE A 293 16.60 6.10 -10.13
N LEU A 294 16.62 7.35 -9.71
CA LEU A 294 16.32 7.77 -8.35
C LEU A 294 14.95 8.43 -8.37
N ASP A 295 14.02 7.86 -7.64
CA ASP A 295 12.63 8.30 -7.58
C ASP A 295 12.34 9.02 -6.26
N VAL A 296 11.59 10.10 -6.32
CA VAL A 296 11.08 10.84 -5.15
C VAL A 296 9.60 11.12 -5.31
N GLN A 297 8.88 11.18 -4.21
CA GLN A 297 7.48 11.60 -4.21
C GLN A 297 7.09 12.28 -2.90
N VAL A 298 6.06 13.12 -2.97
CA VAL A 298 5.36 13.71 -1.84
C VAL A 298 3.85 13.55 -2.03
N THR A 299 3.15 13.32 -0.92
CA THR A 299 1.69 13.24 -0.87
C THR A 299 1.17 14.27 0.11
N ARG A 300 0.12 14.99 -0.26
CA ARG A 300 -0.64 15.88 0.63
C ARG A 300 -2.13 15.54 0.54
N GLY A 301 -2.65 14.97 1.61
CA GLY A 301 -4.07 14.65 1.75
C GLY A 301 -4.83 15.66 2.59
N SER A 302 -6.16 15.63 2.46
CA SER A 302 -7.08 16.30 3.40
C SER A 302 -7.01 15.67 4.79
N ASP A 303 -6.80 14.34 4.84
CA ASP A 303 -6.48 13.62 6.05
C ASP A 303 -4.95 13.68 6.30
N PRO A 304 -4.49 14.09 7.49
CA PRO A 304 -3.08 14.03 7.86
C PRO A 304 -2.45 12.65 7.66
N ALA A 305 -3.19 11.54 7.87
CA ALA A 305 -2.71 10.17 7.63
C ALA A 305 -2.35 9.88 6.15
N GLN A 306 -2.73 10.76 5.24
CA GLN A 306 -2.38 10.69 3.83
C GLN A 306 -1.23 11.64 3.45
N ARG A 307 -0.55 12.24 4.43
CA ARG A 307 0.64 13.06 4.19
C ARG A 307 1.87 12.19 4.33
N GLY A 308 2.78 12.28 3.38
CA GLY A 308 3.98 11.46 3.42
C GLY A 308 4.93 11.72 2.28
N TRP A 309 6.03 11.01 2.31
CA TRP A 309 7.04 11.05 1.27
C TRP A 309 7.59 9.65 0.99
N GLY A 310 8.27 9.50 -0.14
CA GLY A 310 8.94 8.28 -0.53
C GLY A 310 10.19 8.55 -1.34
N LEU A 311 11.14 7.63 -1.22
CA LEU A 311 12.38 7.57 -1.98
C LEU A 311 12.56 6.16 -2.51
N ALA A 312 13.02 6.05 -3.78
CA ALA A 312 13.37 4.75 -4.33
C ALA A 312 14.59 4.83 -5.24
N ALA A 313 15.30 3.71 -5.32
CA ALA A 313 16.27 3.43 -6.36
C ALA A 313 15.72 2.30 -7.23
N ARG A 314 15.68 2.53 -8.53
CA ARG A 314 15.15 1.59 -9.51
C ARG A 314 16.18 1.36 -10.61
N PHE A 315 16.53 0.10 -10.81
CA PHE A 315 17.36 -0.34 -11.91
C PHE A 315 16.49 -1.07 -12.94
N ALA A 316 16.64 -0.74 -14.20
CA ALA A 316 15.89 -1.31 -15.31
C ALA A 316 16.80 -1.46 -16.54
N TYR A 317 16.94 -2.70 -17.04
CA TYR A 317 17.78 -3.04 -18.18
C TYR A 317 17.01 -3.85 -19.23
#